data_26035fad8b432df5eb1af5b974483df6
#
_entry.id   26035fad8b432df5eb1af5b974483df6
#
_cell.length_a   1.000
_cell.length_b   1.000
_cell.length_c   1.000
_cell.angle_alpha   90.00
_cell.angle_beta   90.00
_cell.angle_gamma   90.00
#
_symmetry.space_group_name_H-M   'P 1'
#
loop_
_entity.id
_entity.type
_entity.pdbx_description
1 polymer ?
#
loop_
_entity_poly.entity_id
_entity_poly.type
_entity_poly.pdbx_seq_one_letter_code
_entity_poly.pdbx_strand_id
1 'polypeptide(L)'
;MRVLIVNTSEQTGGAAVAANRLMDALNNNGVKAKMLVRDKETESITVAQMPRSIFGQWHFLWERWCIFWHMRFSKLHLFDVDIANSGYDITGLPEFREADIIHLHWINQGMLSLGSIRKILKSGKPVVWTMHDMWPATSLCHLTMGCNKFHSGCAKCKYLPSGGFWGDLAAKVWRRKQNLYRQNNILFVACSKWLAGEAKSSLLLSGQKVVSIPNPIDSRVYCPADRQEARTRAILPADKRIILFIAQRATNPYKGMNYLMEACQQLADKYPEMRDNTCVAILGGHSEELEGKLPFPSISLGYVSDDRCIADIYRSADVFVLPSLSENLPNTIMEAMACGLPSVGFKVGGIPEMIDHRKNGYVANYRDAADLAEGIHWVLFEADADEVRSNCLHKVSSSYSQHVVALKYIEVYNQAMAYKNYHI
;
A
#
# COMPACT_ATOMS: atom_id res chain seq x y z
N MET A 1 16.04 0.16 22.16
CA MET A 1 15.82 1.02 21.00
C MET A 1 14.37 1.48 21.01
N ARG A 2 14.14 2.78 20.89
CA ARG A 2 12.82 3.43 20.81
C ARG A 2 12.65 4.02 19.42
N VAL A 3 11.60 3.60 18.72
CA VAL A 3 11.31 4.03 17.34
C VAL A 3 10.01 4.84 17.32
N LEU A 4 10.06 6.04 16.74
CA LEU A 4 8.86 6.82 16.46
C LEU A 4 8.50 6.66 14.99
N ILE A 5 7.45 5.92 14.71
CA ILE A 5 6.83 5.81 13.39
C ILE A 5 5.95 7.03 13.18
N VAL A 6 6.10 7.71 12.06
CA VAL A 6 5.30 8.90 11.70
C VAL A 6 4.50 8.61 10.45
N ASN A 7 3.18 8.65 10.57
CA ASN A 7 2.24 8.42 9.47
C ASN A 7 1.07 9.41 9.53
N THR A 8 0.35 9.63 8.45
CA THR A 8 -0.77 10.59 8.44
C THR A 8 -1.99 10.03 9.17
N SER A 9 -2.40 8.80 8.89
CA SER A 9 -3.55 8.12 9.51
C SER A 9 -3.10 6.87 10.25
N GLU A 10 -3.87 6.45 11.25
CA GLU A 10 -3.64 5.22 12.00
C GLU A 10 -4.03 3.97 11.20
N GLN A 11 -5.21 3.94 10.58
CA GLN A 11 -5.76 2.76 9.90
C GLN A 11 -6.22 3.02 8.47
N THR A 12 -6.49 4.26 8.09
CA THR A 12 -7.05 4.57 6.77
C THR A 12 -6.01 4.45 5.67
N GLY A 13 -6.19 3.45 4.79
CA GLY A 13 -5.37 3.18 3.61
C GLY A 13 -4.22 2.19 3.84
N GLY A 14 -3.74 1.59 2.75
CA GLY A 14 -2.76 0.49 2.82
C GLY A 14 -1.44 0.85 3.49
N ALA A 15 -0.98 2.09 3.38
CA ALA A 15 0.23 2.58 4.06
C ALA A 15 0.05 2.66 5.58
N ALA A 16 -1.13 3.10 6.05
CA ALA A 16 -1.46 3.18 7.46
C ALA A 16 -1.54 1.78 8.10
N VAL A 17 -2.26 0.86 7.45
CA VAL A 17 -2.34 -0.55 7.88
C VAL A 17 -0.94 -1.17 7.95
N ALA A 18 -0.09 -0.95 6.96
CA ALA A 18 1.27 -1.50 6.94
C ALA A 18 2.15 -0.89 8.06
N ALA A 19 2.04 0.41 8.32
CA ALA A 19 2.77 1.10 9.39
C ALA A 19 2.33 0.59 10.78
N ASN A 20 1.04 0.38 10.98
CA ASN A 20 0.48 -0.16 12.23
C ASN A 20 0.95 -1.60 12.46
N ARG A 21 0.82 -2.47 11.45
CA ARG A 21 1.33 -3.84 11.50
C ARG A 21 2.84 -3.91 11.76
N LEU A 22 3.61 -2.96 11.22
CA LEU A 22 5.04 -2.87 11.50
C LEU A 22 5.31 -2.45 12.95
N MET A 23 4.57 -1.49 13.49
CA MET A 23 4.66 -1.10 14.90
C MET A 23 4.46 -2.30 15.81
N ASP A 24 3.42 -3.09 15.56
CA ASP A 24 3.13 -4.30 16.32
C ASP A 24 4.23 -5.37 16.14
N ALA A 25 4.69 -5.57 14.93
CA ALA A 25 5.79 -6.49 14.64
C ALA A 25 7.07 -6.12 15.41
N LEU A 26 7.41 -4.83 15.45
CA LEU A 26 8.57 -4.32 16.21
C LEU A 26 8.39 -4.51 17.71
N ASN A 27 7.23 -4.17 18.25
CA ASN A 27 6.92 -4.34 19.68
C ASN A 27 6.97 -5.82 20.10
N ASN A 28 6.46 -6.71 19.26
CA ASN A 28 6.51 -8.17 19.49
C ASN A 28 7.94 -8.75 19.38
N ASN A 29 8.91 -7.99 18.85
CA ASN A 29 10.30 -8.40 18.67
C ASN A 29 11.30 -7.53 19.47
N GLY A 30 10.87 -6.95 20.59
CA GLY A 30 11.74 -6.30 21.58
C GLY A 30 12.15 -4.85 21.25
N VAL A 31 11.56 -4.23 20.26
CA VAL A 31 11.73 -2.80 19.96
C VAL A 31 10.56 -2.02 20.55
N LYS A 32 10.83 -0.92 21.24
CA LYS A 32 9.77 -0.03 21.75
C LYS A 32 9.34 0.93 20.63
N ALA A 33 8.36 0.54 19.85
CA ALA A 33 7.81 1.35 18.76
C ALA A 33 6.51 2.06 19.19
N LYS A 34 6.42 3.35 18.91
CA LYS A 34 5.19 4.15 19.00
C LYS A 34 4.89 4.76 17.64
N MET A 35 3.63 4.98 17.33
CA MET A 35 3.22 5.68 16.10
C MET A 35 2.67 7.05 16.45
N LEU A 36 3.06 8.07 15.70
CA LEU A 36 2.52 9.43 15.76
C LEU A 36 1.72 9.68 14.49
N VAL A 37 0.44 9.99 14.65
CA VAL A 37 -0.49 10.23 13.54
C VAL A 37 -1.22 11.55 13.68
N ARG A 38 -1.71 12.09 12.56
CA ARG A 38 -2.69 13.18 12.58
C ARG A 38 -4.08 12.64 12.90
N ASP A 39 -4.48 11.59 12.19
CA ASP A 39 -5.82 11.01 12.25
C ASP A 39 -5.75 9.70 13.04
N LYS A 40 -6.04 9.79 14.34
CA LYS A 40 -6.12 8.64 15.25
C LYS A 40 -7.55 8.12 15.28
N GLU A 41 -7.69 6.79 15.17
CA GLU A 41 -8.97 6.11 15.04
C GLU A 41 -9.28 5.18 16.23
N THR A 42 -8.24 4.75 16.98
CA THR A 42 -8.39 3.82 18.11
C THR A 42 -7.94 4.44 19.43
N GLU A 43 -8.24 3.77 20.55
CA GLU A 43 -7.74 4.13 21.89
C GLU A 43 -6.38 3.50 22.22
N SER A 44 -5.65 3.00 21.22
CA SER A 44 -4.34 2.37 21.44
C SER A 44 -3.35 3.32 22.11
N ILE A 45 -2.69 2.85 23.16
CA ILE A 45 -1.69 3.60 23.94
C ILE A 45 -0.34 3.72 23.19
N THR A 46 -0.11 2.86 22.20
CA THR A 46 1.08 2.89 21.34
C THR A 46 0.96 3.89 20.21
N VAL A 47 -0.23 4.45 19.99
CA VAL A 47 -0.51 5.46 18.98
C VAL A 47 -0.76 6.81 19.65
N ALA A 48 0.11 7.77 19.36
CA ALA A 48 -0.05 9.16 19.77
C ALA A 48 -0.69 9.98 18.64
N GLN A 49 -1.58 10.89 19.01
CA GLN A 49 -2.19 11.81 18.07
C GLN A 49 -1.45 13.16 18.13
N MET A 50 -1.33 13.82 16.98
CA MET A 50 -0.91 15.22 16.94
C MET A 50 -1.81 16.07 17.85
N PRO A 51 -1.27 17.02 18.61
CA PRO A 51 -2.06 17.90 19.44
C PRO A 51 -3.21 18.51 18.65
N ARG A 52 -4.44 18.37 19.16
CA ARG A 52 -5.61 18.98 18.53
C ARG A 52 -5.45 20.49 18.54
N SER A 53 -5.40 21.07 17.37
CA SER A 53 -5.41 22.52 17.15
C SER A 53 -6.63 22.90 16.35
N ILE A 54 -7.19 24.07 16.59
CA ILE A 54 -8.24 24.65 15.75
C ILE A 54 -7.75 24.82 14.30
N PHE A 55 -6.43 24.84 14.09
CA PHE A 55 -5.78 24.83 12.78
C PHE A 55 -5.41 23.43 12.29
N GLY A 56 -5.86 22.36 12.93
CA GLY A 56 -5.44 20.98 12.62
C GLY A 56 -5.68 20.55 11.17
N GLN A 57 -6.80 20.99 10.58
CA GLN A 57 -7.13 20.74 9.18
C GLN A 57 -6.52 21.79 8.23
N TRP A 58 -5.98 22.88 8.73
CA TRP A 58 -5.46 23.98 7.92
C TRP A 58 -4.31 23.54 7.01
N HIS A 59 -3.40 22.71 7.51
CA HIS A 59 -2.28 22.21 6.71
C HIS A 59 -2.74 21.44 5.50
N PHE A 60 -3.72 20.55 5.68
CA PHE A 60 -4.33 19.78 4.59
C PHE A 60 -5.06 20.69 3.60
N LEU A 61 -5.95 21.56 4.09
CA LEU A 61 -6.74 22.46 3.25
C LEU A 61 -5.85 23.42 2.47
N TRP A 62 -4.82 23.96 3.11
CA TRP A 62 -3.87 24.86 2.47
C TRP A 62 -3.07 24.17 1.36
N GLU A 63 -2.58 22.97 1.60
CA GLU A 63 -1.89 22.19 0.58
C GLU A 63 -2.81 21.89 -0.61
N ARG A 64 -4.02 21.41 -0.36
CA ARG A 64 -5.05 21.15 -1.40
C ARG A 64 -5.40 22.43 -2.17
N TRP A 65 -5.56 23.55 -1.47
CA TRP A 65 -5.81 24.85 -2.11
C TRP A 65 -4.67 25.25 -3.04
N CYS A 66 -3.43 25.15 -2.60
CA CYS A 66 -2.27 25.46 -3.43
C CYS A 66 -2.21 24.57 -4.68
N ILE A 67 -2.48 23.27 -4.55
CA ILE A 67 -2.52 22.34 -5.68
C ILE A 67 -3.66 22.70 -6.63
N PHE A 68 -4.87 22.92 -6.10
CA PHE A 68 -6.06 23.27 -6.87
C PHE A 68 -5.86 24.56 -7.70
N TRP A 69 -5.21 25.56 -7.11
CA TRP A 69 -4.82 26.77 -7.82
C TRP A 69 -3.88 26.50 -9.00
N HIS A 70 -2.86 25.67 -8.80
CA HIS A 70 -1.92 25.29 -9.86
C HIS A 70 -2.56 24.39 -10.92
N MET A 71 -3.62 23.68 -10.57
CA MET A 71 -4.45 22.88 -11.49
C MET A 71 -5.50 23.72 -12.24
N ARG A 72 -5.45 25.06 -12.16
CA ARG A 72 -6.45 25.97 -12.75
C ARG A 72 -7.87 25.61 -12.31
N PHE A 73 -8.04 25.36 -11.01
CA PHE A 73 -9.31 25.00 -10.36
C PHE A 73 -9.92 23.66 -10.84
N SER A 74 -9.12 22.78 -11.44
CA SER A 74 -9.55 21.41 -11.74
C SER A 74 -9.38 20.49 -10.53
N LYS A 75 -10.36 19.61 -10.29
CA LYS A 75 -10.32 18.60 -9.24
C LYS A 75 -9.76 17.24 -9.73
N LEU A 76 -9.52 17.09 -11.05
CA LEU A 76 -9.25 15.81 -11.70
C LEU A 76 -8.06 15.03 -11.04
N HIS A 77 -6.98 15.73 -10.69
CA HIS A 77 -5.76 15.13 -10.13
C HIS A 77 -5.41 15.70 -8.75
N LEU A 78 -6.40 16.25 -8.03
CA LEU A 78 -6.18 16.95 -6.77
C LEU A 78 -5.54 16.07 -5.69
N PHE A 79 -5.78 14.76 -5.73
CA PHE A 79 -5.27 13.78 -4.78
C PHE A 79 -4.18 12.86 -5.37
N ASP A 80 -3.82 13.02 -6.65
CA ASP A 80 -2.74 12.24 -7.28
C ASP A 80 -1.35 12.83 -7.00
N VAL A 81 -1.31 14.05 -6.44
CA VAL A 81 -0.08 14.79 -6.17
C VAL A 81 -0.08 15.45 -4.79
N ASP A 82 1.11 15.54 -4.20
CA ASP A 82 1.38 16.27 -2.95
C ASP A 82 2.64 17.14 -3.08
N ILE A 83 2.60 18.34 -2.50
CA ILE A 83 3.70 19.31 -2.56
C ILE A 83 4.41 19.52 -1.22
N ALA A 84 3.85 19.01 -0.13
CA ALA A 84 4.35 19.09 1.24
C ALA A 84 4.83 20.51 1.62
N ASN A 85 4.02 21.53 1.26
CA ASN A 85 4.31 22.93 1.53
C ASN A 85 3.87 23.38 2.92
N SER A 86 3.02 22.60 3.58
CA SER A 86 2.47 22.84 4.92
C SER A 86 2.41 21.53 5.71
N GLY A 87 2.61 21.58 7.01
CA GLY A 87 2.60 20.41 7.90
C GLY A 87 3.10 20.73 9.28
N TYR A 88 2.91 19.80 10.20
CA TYR A 88 3.26 19.97 11.61
C TYR A 88 4.77 19.96 11.85
N ASP A 89 5.21 20.65 12.88
CA ASP A 89 6.54 20.48 13.49
C ASP A 89 6.43 19.54 14.67
N ILE A 90 7.00 18.36 14.53
CA ILE A 90 6.96 17.32 15.56
C ILE A 90 8.17 17.34 16.49
N THR A 91 9.19 18.17 16.21
CA THR A 91 10.48 18.14 16.94
C THR A 91 10.37 18.57 18.40
N GLY A 92 9.31 19.31 18.75
CA GLY A 92 9.00 19.72 20.12
C GLY A 92 8.25 18.69 20.95
N LEU A 93 7.71 17.62 20.34
CA LEU A 93 6.87 16.65 21.03
C LEU A 93 7.67 15.71 21.93
N PRO A 94 7.11 15.25 23.06
CA PRO A 94 7.76 14.26 23.93
C PRO A 94 8.13 12.99 23.18
N GLU A 95 7.24 12.44 22.35
CA GLU A 95 7.46 11.23 21.56
C GLU A 95 8.68 11.36 20.65
N PHE A 96 8.85 12.54 20.03
CA PHE A 96 10.02 12.82 19.20
C PHE A 96 11.31 12.88 20.04
N ARG A 97 11.26 13.56 21.17
CA ARG A 97 12.44 13.71 22.05
C ARG A 97 12.92 12.38 22.59
N GLU A 98 12.00 11.50 22.99
CA GLU A 98 12.28 10.19 23.57
C GLU A 98 12.77 9.17 22.52
N ALA A 99 12.44 9.34 21.26
CA ALA A 99 12.79 8.40 20.20
C ALA A 99 14.30 8.39 19.93
N ASP A 100 14.86 7.21 19.73
CA ASP A 100 16.23 7.02 19.27
C ASP A 100 16.31 7.12 17.74
N ILE A 101 15.23 6.72 17.05
CA ILE A 101 15.09 6.71 15.59
C ILE A 101 13.74 7.30 15.18
N ILE A 102 13.73 8.07 14.12
CA ILE A 102 12.51 8.57 13.47
C ILE A 102 12.27 7.76 12.19
N HIS A 103 11.12 7.12 12.12
CA HIS A 103 10.74 6.30 10.98
C HIS A 103 9.54 6.92 10.25
N LEU A 104 9.79 7.53 9.10
CA LEU A 104 8.76 8.13 8.27
C LEU A 104 8.11 7.08 7.39
N HIS A 105 6.78 7.13 7.28
CA HIS A 105 5.98 6.35 6.37
C HIS A 105 5.27 7.25 5.37
N TRP A 106 3.95 7.24 5.31
CA TRP A 106 3.18 8.11 4.45
C TRP A 106 2.82 9.40 5.20
N ILE A 107 3.58 10.46 4.94
CA ILE A 107 3.56 11.71 5.71
C ILE A 107 2.90 12.88 4.96
N ASN A 108 2.19 12.59 3.92
CA ASN A 108 1.57 13.53 2.99
C ASN A 108 0.27 14.13 3.54
N GLN A 109 -0.41 14.93 2.72
CA GLN A 109 -1.69 15.56 3.05
C GLN A 109 -1.66 16.41 4.33
N GLY A 110 -0.62 17.22 4.49
CA GLY A 110 -0.51 18.15 5.60
C GLY A 110 0.01 17.55 6.90
N MET A 111 0.46 16.29 6.95
CA MET A 111 1.12 15.74 8.14
C MET A 111 2.51 16.36 8.33
N LEU A 112 3.41 16.22 7.36
CA LEU A 112 4.71 16.87 7.40
C LEU A 112 4.95 17.71 6.14
N SER A 113 5.53 18.90 6.33
CA SER A 113 6.07 19.68 5.22
C SER A 113 7.54 19.33 4.93
N LEU A 114 8.05 19.69 3.76
CA LEU A 114 9.50 19.61 3.48
C LEU A 114 10.32 20.44 4.49
N GLY A 115 9.73 21.51 5.03
CA GLY A 115 10.33 22.29 6.13
C GLY A 115 10.39 21.52 7.44
N SER A 116 9.33 20.79 7.79
CA SER A 116 9.27 19.93 8.97
C SER A 116 10.26 18.77 8.88
N ILE A 117 10.34 18.13 7.70
CA ILE A 117 11.32 17.06 7.45
C ILE A 117 12.76 17.61 7.60
N ARG A 118 13.04 18.83 7.11
CA ARG A 118 14.35 19.47 7.30
C ARG A 118 14.67 19.66 8.79
N LYS A 119 13.70 20.05 9.62
CA LYS A 119 13.91 20.18 11.08
C LYS A 119 14.20 18.83 11.74
N ILE A 120 13.46 17.79 11.35
CA ILE A 120 13.71 16.41 11.80
C ILE A 120 15.15 15.99 11.47
N LEU A 121 15.59 16.17 10.23
CA LEU A 121 16.94 15.82 9.79
C LEU A 121 18.02 16.64 10.53
N LYS A 122 17.78 17.93 10.77
CA LYS A 122 18.69 18.80 11.53
C LYS A 122 18.79 18.45 13.03
N SER A 123 17.84 17.67 13.57
CA SER A 123 17.92 17.22 14.98
C SER A 123 19.06 16.24 15.23
N GLY A 124 19.67 15.70 14.18
CA GLY A 124 20.72 14.70 14.27
C GLY A 124 20.21 13.30 14.63
N LYS A 125 18.90 13.08 14.76
CA LYS A 125 18.37 11.73 14.96
C LYS A 125 18.43 10.93 13.65
N PRO A 126 18.78 9.61 13.70
CA PRO A 126 18.72 8.74 12.53
C PRO A 126 17.31 8.73 11.93
N VAL A 127 17.21 8.82 10.61
CA VAL A 127 15.93 8.80 9.89
C VAL A 127 15.90 7.64 8.92
N VAL A 128 14.87 6.80 9.06
CA VAL A 128 14.48 5.77 8.11
C VAL A 128 13.19 6.22 7.44
N TRP A 129 13.03 5.99 6.15
CA TRP A 129 11.81 6.35 5.42
C TRP A 129 11.29 5.17 4.60
N THR A 130 10.18 4.58 5.05
CA THR A 130 9.49 3.53 4.28
C THR A 130 8.61 4.15 3.20
N MET A 131 8.87 3.77 1.97
CA MET A 131 8.18 4.21 0.78
C MET A 131 7.02 3.24 0.48
N HIS A 132 5.79 3.75 0.53
CA HIS A 132 4.60 3.01 0.12
C HIS A 132 4.19 3.31 -1.33
N ASP A 133 4.71 4.39 -1.89
CA ASP A 133 4.50 4.86 -3.26
C ASP A 133 5.74 5.60 -3.78
N MET A 134 5.63 6.18 -4.96
CA MET A 134 6.73 6.86 -5.63
C MET A 134 6.98 8.29 -5.15
N TRP A 135 6.16 8.84 -4.25
CA TRP A 135 6.28 10.26 -3.87
C TRP A 135 7.66 10.68 -3.35
N PRO A 136 8.36 9.90 -2.51
CA PRO A 136 9.71 10.26 -2.08
C PRO A 136 10.73 10.32 -3.24
N ALA A 137 10.53 9.52 -4.29
CA ALA A 137 11.41 9.41 -5.45
C ALA A 137 11.00 10.32 -6.63
N THR A 138 9.84 10.97 -6.57
CA THR A 138 9.33 11.90 -7.59
C THR A 138 9.24 13.32 -7.04
N SER A 139 8.83 14.27 -7.89
CA SER A 139 8.53 15.62 -7.41
C SER A 139 7.21 15.66 -6.62
N LEU A 140 6.11 15.24 -7.25
CA LEU A 140 4.76 15.47 -6.76
C LEU A 140 3.92 14.20 -6.67
N CYS A 141 4.05 13.29 -7.65
CA CYS A 141 3.09 12.21 -7.85
C CYS A 141 3.39 10.99 -6.98
N HIS A 142 2.31 10.33 -6.56
CA HIS A 142 2.34 9.04 -5.88
C HIS A 142 2.50 7.88 -6.86
N LEU A 143 1.85 7.98 -8.04
CA LEU A 143 1.92 7.00 -9.12
C LEU A 143 2.48 7.66 -10.37
N THR A 144 3.51 7.07 -10.95
CA THR A 144 4.15 7.62 -12.18
C THR A 144 3.32 7.38 -13.42
N MET A 145 2.50 6.33 -13.46
CA MET A 145 1.68 5.94 -14.61
C MET A 145 2.45 6.03 -15.93
N GLY A 146 3.64 5.41 -15.96
CA GLY A 146 4.53 5.38 -17.13
C GLY A 146 5.36 6.66 -17.38
N CYS A 147 5.34 7.64 -16.46
CA CYS A 147 6.19 8.83 -16.57
C CYS A 147 7.61 8.54 -16.05
N ASN A 148 8.62 8.76 -16.87
CA ASN A 148 10.03 8.48 -16.56
C ASN A 148 10.86 9.73 -16.22
N LYS A 149 10.21 10.89 -16.03
CA LYS A 149 10.94 12.16 -15.77
C LYS A 149 11.75 12.15 -14.48
N PHE A 150 11.38 11.33 -13.50
CA PHE A 150 12.11 11.22 -12.24
C PHE A 150 13.54 10.67 -12.40
N HIS A 151 13.86 10.03 -13.51
CA HIS A 151 15.22 9.58 -13.82
C HIS A 151 16.18 10.75 -14.10
N SER A 152 15.70 11.84 -14.70
CA SER A 152 16.53 12.97 -15.11
C SER A 152 16.17 14.31 -14.44
N GLY A 153 15.01 14.37 -13.81
CA GLY A 153 14.50 15.56 -13.14
C GLY A 153 13.04 15.86 -13.50
N CYS A 154 12.19 15.96 -12.49
CA CYS A 154 10.78 16.26 -12.72
C CYS A 154 10.57 17.74 -13.03
N ALA A 155 10.04 18.00 -14.21
CA ALA A 155 9.54 19.30 -14.67
C ALA A 155 8.33 19.11 -15.57
N LYS A 156 7.50 20.14 -15.74
CA LYS A 156 6.30 20.12 -16.60
C LYS A 156 5.48 18.85 -16.37
N CYS A 157 5.04 18.65 -15.12
CA CYS A 157 4.33 17.43 -14.70
C CYS A 157 3.04 17.24 -15.50
N LYS A 158 2.76 15.99 -15.94
CA LYS A 158 1.55 15.66 -16.70
C LYS A 158 0.24 15.86 -15.93
N TYR A 159 0.30 15.80 -14.60
CA TYR A 159 -0.84 16.07 -13.72
C TYR A 159 -1.15 17.56 -13.54
N LEU A 160 -0.24 18.45 -13.97
CA LEU A 160 -0.41 19.89 -13.89
C LEU A 160 -0.51 20.49 -15.28
N PRO A 161 -1.45 21.41 -15.53
CA PRO A 161 -1.51 22.13 -16.80
C PRO A 161 -0.18 22.82 -17.11
N SER A 162 0.35 22.66 -18.31
CA SER A 162 1.58 23.33 -18.74
C SER A 162 1.40 24.85 -18.73
N GLY A 163 2.37 25.57 -18.17
CA GLY A 163 2.37 27.02 -18.11
C GLY A 163 1.58 27.62 -16.95
N GLY A 164 1.55 26.93 -15.79
CA GLY A 164 0.95 27.48 -14.56
C GLY A 164 1.42 28.92 -14.28
N PHE A 165 0.50 29.76 -13.80
CA PHE A 165 0.64 31.20 -13.56
C PHE A 165 1.90 31.60 -12.75
N TRP A 166 2.47 30.68 -11.98
CA TRP A 166 3.61 30.88 -11.07
C TRP A 166 4.83 30.02 -11.40
N GLY A 167 4.98 29.61 -12.66
CA GLY A 167 6.08 28.77 -13.10
C GLY A 167 5.86 27.28 -12.82
N ASP A 168 6.86 26.45 -13.08
CA ASP A 168 6.80 25.00 -12.96
C ASP A 168 6.87 24.54 -11.50
N LEU A 169 5.71 24.22 -10.92
CA LEU A 169 5.60 23.72 -9.55
C LEU A 169 6.39 22.42 -9.35
N ALA A 170 6.37 21.52 -10.34
CA ALA A 170 7.09 20.26 -10.26
C ALA A 170 8.61 20.50 -10.16
N ALA A 171 9.15 21.40 -10.97
CA ALA A 171 10.56 21.76 -10.91
C ALA A 171 10.93 22.45 -9.59
N LYS A 172 10.02 23.25 -9.01
CA LYS A 172 10.25 23.91 -7.71
C LYS A 172 10.31 22.89 -6.57
N VAL A 173 9.34 21.96 -6.49
CA VAL A 173 9.31 20.93 -5.45
C VAL A 173 10.47 19.94 -5.62
N TRP A 174 10.80 19.57 -6.86
CA TRP A 174 11.96 18.74 -7.17
C TRP A 174 13.25 19.35 -6.57
N ARG A 175 13.54 20.61 -6.84
CA ARG A 175 14.73 21.30 -6.31
C ARG A 175 14.74 21.33 -4.78
N ARG A 176 13.56 21.53 -4.15
CA ARG A 176 13.46 21.51 -2.67
C ARG A 176 13.78 20.13 -2.09
N LYS A 177 13.25 19.05 -2.68
CA LYS A 177 13.56 17.68 -2.28
C LYS A 177 15.03 17.34 -2.54
N GLN A 178 15.56 17.73 -3.70
CA GLN A 178 16.96 17.51 -4.04
C GLN A 178 17.91 18.17 -3.04
N ASN A 179 17.66 19.42 -2.67
CA ASN A 179 18.43 20.12 -1.65
C ASN A 179 18.29 19.48 -0.26
N LEU A 180 17.10 18.97 0.06
CA LEU A 180 16.86 18.28 1.32
C LEU A 180 17.64 16.97 1.40
N TYR A 181 17.60 16.15 0.36
CA TYR A 181 18.22 14.82 0.36
C TYR A 181 19.75 14.91 0.24
N ARG A 182 20.30 15.78 -0.61
CA ARG A 182 21.75 15.94 -0.78
C ARG A 182 22.49 16.34 0.49
N GLN A 183 21.82 17.03 1.41
CA GLN A 183 22.42 17.56 2.64
C GLN A 183 22.27 16.59 3.81
N ASN A 184 21.60 15.44 3.63
CA ASN A 184 21.26 14.56 4.72
C ASN A 184 21.33 13.10 4.27
N ASN A 185 21.66 12.23 5.20
CA ASN A 185 21.65 10.78 5.00
C ASN A 185 20.32 10.22 5.51
N ILE A 186 19.48 9.77 4.58
CA ILE A 186 18.21 9.11 4.85
C ILE A 186 18.33 7.67 4.36
N LEU A 187 17.95 6.70 5.19
CA LEU A 187 17.87 5.32 4.76
C LEU A 187 16.44 5.05 4.26
N PHE A 188 16.30 4.89 2.95
CA PHE A 188 15.00 4.57 2.34
C PHE A 188 14.75 3.07 2.32
N VAL A 189 13.53 2.68 2.68
CA VAL A 189 13.04 1.31 2.58
C VAL A 189 11.87 1.29 1.61
N ALA A 190 11.97 0.49 0.55
CA ALA A 190 10.85 0.27 -0.38
C ALA A 190 10.13 -1.03 -0.03
N CYS A 191 8.79 -1.04 -0.04
CA CYS A 191 8.02 -2.21 0.33
C CYS A 191 8.16 -3.38 -0.66
N SER A 192 8.60 -3.12 -1.90
CA SER A 192 8.84 -4.13 -2.93
C SER A 192 10.21 -3.96 -3.58
N LYS A 193 10.72 -5.00 -4.20
CA LYS A 193 11.95 -4.93 -5.03
C LYS A 193 11.71 -4.06 -6.26
N TRP A 194 10.49 -4.11 -6.83
CA TRP A 194 10.09 -3.23 -7.92
C TRP A 194 10.23 -1.76 -7.52
N LEU A 195 9.61 -1.35 -6.40
CA LEU A 195 9.71 0.03 -5.93
C LEU A 195 11.15 0.42 -5.58
N ALA A 196 11.94 -0.51 -5.03
CA ALA A 196 13.37 -0.27 -4.76
C ALA A 196 14.15 -0.02 -6.06
N GLY A 197 13.84 -0.74 -7.14
CA GLY A 197 14.41 -0.52 -8.47
C GLY A 197 14.06 0.87 -9.02
N GLU A 198 12.78 1.24 -9.00
CA GLU A 198 12.29 2.55 -9.41
C GLU A 198 12.92 3.68 -8.57
N ALA A 199 12.99 3.49 -7.25
CA ALA A 199 13.60 4.46 -6.34
C ALA A 199 15.09 4.68 -6.62
N LYS A 200 15.85 3.61 -6.83
CA LYS A 200 17.28 3.66 -7.17
C LYS A 200 17.55 4.34 -8.51
N SER A 201 16.61 4.25 -9.45
CA SER A 201 16.70 4.91 -10.75
C SER A 201 16.39 6.42 -10.69
N SER A 202 15.82 6.89 -9.56
CA SER A 202 15.49 8.30 -9.38
C SER A 202 16.72 9.15 -9.10
N LEU A 203 16.88 10.23 -9.85
CA LEU A 203 17.94 11.20 -9.61
C LEU A 203 17.81 11.92 -8.23
N LEU A 204 16.61 11.96 -7.65
CA LEU A 204 16.42 12.51 -6.29
C LEU A 204 17.10 11.65 -5.22
N LEU A 205 17.09 10.33 -5.39
CA LEU A 205 17.62 9.38 -4.43
C LEU A 205 19.05 8.93 -4.79
N SER A 206 19.66 9.55 -5.82
CA SER A 206 21.07 9.35 -6.16
C SER A 206 21.94 9.69 -4.95
N GLY A 207 22.74 8.73 -4.50
CA GLY A 207 23.57 8.86 -3.31
C GLY A 207 22.87 8.50 -1.98
N GLN A 208 21.57 8.19 -2.00
CA GLN A 208 20.87 7.66 -0.82
C GLN A 208 20.87 6.14 -0.81
N LYS A 209 20.88 5.55 0.39
CA LYS A 209 20.75 4.10 0.53
C LYS A 209 19.29 3.70 0.40
N VAL A 210 18.99 2.79 -0.54
CA VAL A 210 17.64 2.23 -0.75
C VAL A 210 17.72 0.71 -0.61
N VAL A 211 16.93 0.15 0.31
CA VAL A 211 16.77 -1.29 0.53
C VAL A 211 15.33 -1.71 0.30
N SER A 212 15.07 -3.00 0.12
CA SER A 212 13.70 -3.53 0.00
C SER A 212 13.35 -4.40 1.20
N ILE A 213 12.27 -4.04 1.92
CA ILE A 213 11.69 -4.84 3.01
C ILE A 213 10.17 -4.81 2.83
N PRO A 214 9.50 -5.97 2.70
CA PRO A 214 8.07 -6.01 2.51
C PRO A 214 7.29 -5.60 3.77
N ASN A 215 6.00 -5.33 3.60
CA ASN A 215 5.10 -5.10 4.73
C ASN A 215 4.92 -6.39 5.53
N PRO A 216 4.74 -6.32 6.87
CA PRO A 216 4.41 -7.50 7.68
C PRO A 216 2.91 -7.79 7.66
N ILE A 217 2.56 -9.08 7.93
CA ILE A 217 1.20 -9.54 8.14
C ILE A 217 1.02 -10.06 9.56
N ASP A 218 -0.13 -9.81 10.18
CA ASP A 218 -0.50 -10.46 11.44
C ASP A 218 -1.14 -11.82 11.17
N SER A 219 -0.32 -12.88 11.28
CA SER A 219 -0.75 -14.26 11.10
C SER A 219 -1.62 -14.81 12.24
N ARG A 220 -1.90 -14.05 13.30
CA ARG A 220 -2.90 -14.42 14.33
C ARG A 220 -4.32 -14.09 13.87
N VAL A 221 -4.47 -13.08 13.02
CA VAL A 221 -5.73 -12.67 12.43
C VAL A 221 -5.92 -13.34 11.07
N TYR A 222 -4.95 -13.13 10.17
CA TYR A 222 -4.96 -13.73 8.84
C TYR A 222 -4.26 -15.09 8.87
N CYS A 223 -5.02 -16.15 9.06
CA CYS A 223 -4.56 -17.52 9.12
C CYS A 223 -5.64 -18.45 8.53
N PRO A 224 -5.28 -19.69 8.14
CA PRO A 224 -6.25 -20.66 7.70
C PRO A 224 -7.28 -20.99 8.77
N ALA A 225 -8.51 -21.29 8.34
CA ALA A 225 -9.57 -21.83 9.16
C ALA A 225 -10.49 -22.74 8.32
N ASP A 226 -11.52 -23.30 8.92
CA ASP A 226 -12.52 -24.08 8.20
C ASP A 226 -13.30 -23.18 7.24
N ARG A 227 -13.36 -23.59 5.97
CA ARG A 227 -13.99 -22.81 4.88
C ARG A 227 -15.50 -22.76 5.03
N GLN A 228 -16.14 -23.83 5.46
CA GLN A 228 -17.60 -23.87 5.57
C GLN A 228 -18.10 -23.00 6.73
N GLU A 229 -17.39 -23.02 7.85
CA GLU A 229 -17.66 -22.11 8.95
C GLU A 229 -17.44 -20.64 8.53
N ALA A 230 -16.37 -20.35 7.79
CA ALA A 230 -16.09 -19.00 7.28
C ALA A 230 -17.20 -18.54 6.32
N ARG A 231 -17.68 -19.41 5.41
CA ARG A 231 -18.81 -19.13 4.52
C ARG A 231 -20.08 -18.81 5.29
N THR A 232 -20.35 -19.57 6.36
CA THR A 232 -21.51 -19.31 7.23
C THR A 232 -21.42 -17.95 7.89
N ARG A 233 -20.25 -17.58 8.44
CA ARG A 233 -20.03 -16.25 9.07
C ARG A 233 -20.09 -15.10 8.07
N ALA A 234 -19.56 -15.30 6.86
CA ALA A 234 -19.57 -14.30 5.79
C ALA A 234 -20.89 -14.26 4.99
N ILE A 235 -21.86 -15.13 5.29
CA ILE A 235 -23.15 -15.26 4.59
C ILE A 235 -22.94 -15.51 3.09
N LEU A 236 -22.03 -16.43 2.78
CA LEU A 236 -21.68 -16.81 1.40
C LEU A 236 -22.13 -18.24 1.09
N PRO A 237 -22.46 -18.57 -0.18
CA PRO A 237 -22.99 -19.88 -0.55
C PRO A 237 -21.98 -21.00 -0.26
N ALA A 238 -22.49 -22.09 0.33
CA ALA A 238 -21.69 -23.26 0.72
C ALA A 238 -21.27 -24.13 -0.47
N ASP A 239 -22.08 -24.15 -1.52
CA ASP A 239 -22.03 -25.09 -2.66
C ASP A 239 -21.41 -24.49 -3.93
N LYS A 240 -21.07 -23.18 -3.93
CA LYS A 240 -20.50 -22.51 -5.11
C LYS A 240 -18.99 -22.28 -4.98
N ARG A 241 -18.33 -22.18 -6.12
CA ARG A 241 -16.96 -21.62 -6.19
C ARG A 241 -17.03 -20.09 -6.10
N ILE A 242 -16.20 -19.50 -5.27
CA ILE A 242 -16.26 -18.06 -4.97
C ILE A 242 -15.01 -17.38 -5.51
N ILE A 243 -15.21 -16.50 -6.51
CA ILE A 243 -14.22 -15.53 -6.99
C ILE A 243 -14.35 -14.29 -6.12
N LEU A 244 -13.30 -13.93 -5.40
CA LEU A 244 -13.29 -12.78 -4.49
C LEU A 244 -12.56 -11.59 -5.12
N PHE A 245 -13.19 -10.43 -5.08
CA PHE A 245 -12.58 -9.14 -5.40
C PHE A 245 -12.67 -8.21 -4.19
N ILE A 246 -11.58 -7.55 -3.83
CA ILE A 246 -11.54 -6.60 -2.70
C ILE A 246 -10.90 -5.29 -3.13
N ALA A 247 -11.58 -4.17 -2.84
CA ALA A 247 -11.02 -2.82 -2.97
C ALA A 247 -11.70 -1.87 -1.98
N GLN A 248 -11.00 -0.84 -1.51
CA GLN A 248 -11.61 0.19 -0.65
C GLN A 248 -12.86 0.80 -1.31
N ARG A 249 -12.81 1.03 -2.62
CA ARG A 249 -13.94 1.39 -3.48
C ARG A 249 -13.94 0.47 -4.69
N ALA A 250 -14.96 -0.37 -4.81
CA ALA A 250 -15.05 -1.40 -5.85
C ALA A 250 -15.10 -0.80 -7.27
N THR A 251 -15.65 0.39 -7.42
CA THR A 251 -15.76 1.13 -8.69
C THR A 251 -14.51 1.93 -9.05
N ASN A 252 -13.40 1.84 -8.27
CA ASN A 252 -12.17 2.54 -8.61
C ASN A 252 -11.54 1.95 -9.88
N PRO A 253 -11.39 2.73 -10.97
CA PRO A 253 -10.90 2.23 -12.26
C PRO A 253 -9.48 1.66 -12.19
N TYR A 254 -8.64 2.15 -11.27
CA TYR A 254 -7.28 1.62 -11.08
C TYR A 254 -7.25 0.21 -10.48
N LYS A 255 -8.35 -0.26 -9.89
CA LYS A 255 -8.47 -1.63 -9.34
C LYS A 255 -8.90 -2.66 -10.38
N GLY A 256 -9.25 -2.24 -11.59
CA GLY A 256 -9.38 -3.09 -12.76
C GLY A 256 -10.64 -3.96 -12.79
N MET A 257 -11.73 -3.57 -12.10
CA MET A 257 -13.00 -4.31 -12.13
C MET A 257 -13.48 -4.63 -13.55
N ASN A 258 -13.28 -3.72 -14.51
CA ASN A 258 -13.66 -3.93 -15.90
C ASN A 258 -12.97 -5.17 -16.51
N TYR A 259 -11.69 -5.42 -16.16
CA TYR A 259 -10.98 -6.62 -16.63
C TYR A 259 -11.49 -7.89 -15.97
N LEU A 260 -11.89 -7.82 -14.69
CA LEU A 260 -12.55 -8.95 -14.04
C LEU A 260 -13.90 -9.26 -14.69
N MET A 261 -14.71 -8.24 -15.00
CA MET A 261 -15.99 -8.43 -15.70
C MET A 261 -15.78 -9.07 -17.07
N GLU A 262 -14.81 -8.60 -17.84
CA GLU A 262 -14.47 -9.17 -19.15
C GLU A 262 -13.94 -10.61 -19.03
N ALA A 263 -13.07 -10.88 -18.06
CA ALA A 263 -12.58 -12.23 -17.79
C ALA A 263 -13.70 -13.18 -17.39
N CYS A 264 -14.63 -12.74 -16.53
CA CYS A 264 -15.82 -13.52 -16.17
C CYS A 264 -16.71 -13.80 -17.38
N GLN A 265 -16.88 -12.84 -18.29
CA GLN A 265 -17.65 -13.07 -19.52
C GLN A 265 -17.01 -14.13 -20.40
N GLN A 266 -15.71 -14.08 -20.61
CA GLN A 266 -14.97 -15.08 -21.38
C GLN A 266 -15.04 -16.49 -20.74
N LEU A 267 -14.98 -16.56 -19.41
CA LEU A 267 -15.16 -17.82 -18.68
C LEU A 267 -16.57 -18.38 -18.88
N ALA A 268 -17.60 -17.55 -18.74
CA ALA A 268 -18.99 -17.97 -18.89
C ALA A 268 -19.35 -18.40 -20.33
N ASP A 269 -18.66 -17.85 -21.33
CA ASP A 269 -18.85 -18.22 -22.74
C ASP A 269 -18.08 -19.52 -23.09
N LYS A 270 -16.88 -19.70 -22.53
CA LYS A 270 -16.05 -20.87 -22.78
C LYS A 270 -16.46 -22.10 -21.94
N TYR A 271 -16.97 -21.85 -20.73
CA TYR A 271 -17.37 -22.87 -19.74
C TYR A 271 -18.77 -22.55 -19.19
N PRO A 272 -19.85 -22.80 -19.96
CA PRO A 272 -21.21 -22.42 -19.56
C PRO A 272 -21.69 -22.98 -18.22
N GLU A 273 -21.16 -24.15 -17.82
CA GLU A 273 -21.45 -24.81 -16.54
C GLU A 273 -20.99 -23.99 -15.31
N MET A 274 -20.04 -23.07 -15.49
CA MET A 274 -19.60 -22.16 -14.42
C MET A 274 -20.72 -21.20 -13.99
N ARG A 275 -21.72 -20.92 -14.83
CA ARG A 275 -22.81 -19.99 -14.49
C ARG A 275 -23.61 -20.48 -13.27
N ASP A 276 -23.78 -21.80 -13.15
CA ASP A 276 -24.53 -22.39 -12.05
C ASP A 276 -23.68 -22.68 -10.82
N ASN A 277 -22.37 -22.90 -11.00
CA ASN A 277 -21.47 -23.37 -9.94
C ASN A 277 -20.52 -22.30 -9.38
N THR A 278 -20.57 -21.07 -9.92
CA THR A 278 -19.63 -19.99 -9.54
C THR A 278 -20.40 -18.74 -9.15
N CYS A 279 -19.87 -17.98 -8.20
CA CYS A 279 -20.32 -16.64 -7.88
C CYS A 279 -19.14 -15.70 -7.65
N VAL A 280 -19.38 -14.38 -7.75
CA VAL A 280 -18.38 -13.34 -7.49
C VAL A 280 -18.76 -12.61 -6.23
N ALA A 281 -17.91 -12.67 -5.19
CA ALA A 281 -18.05 -11.88 -3.98
C ALA A 281 -17.24 -10.60 -4.11
N ILE A 282 -17.86 -9.45 -3.83
CA ILE A 282 -17.26 -8.12 -4.01
C ILE A 282 -17.27 -7.39 -2.66
N LEU A 283 -16.09 -7.19 -2.08
CA LEU A 283 -15.91 -6.43 -0.85
C LEU A 283 -15.38 -5.03 -1.16
N GLY A 284 -16.11 -4.02 -0.73
CA GLY A 284 -15.71 -2.62 -0.85
C GLY A 284 -16.89 -1.67 -1.00
N GLY A 285 -16.65 -0.39 -0.75
CA GLY A 285 -17.69 0.62 -0.98
C GLY A 285 -18.11 0.66 -2.43
N HIS A 286 -19.40 0.92 -2.65
CA HIS A 286 -20.05 0.93 -3.97
C HIS A 286 -20.06 -0.42 -4.71
N SER A 287 -19.93 -1.54 -4.00
CA SER A 287 -20.01 -2.88 -4.58
C SER A 287 -21.43 -3.21 -5.08
N GLU A 288 -22.46 -2.64 -4.47
CA GLU A 288 -23.87 -2.73 -4.89
C GLU A 288 -24.12 -2.23 -6.31
N GLU A 289 -23.33 -1.27 -6.77
CA GLU A 289 -23.43 -0.76 -8.16
C GLU A 289 -23.02 -1.79 -9.22
N LEU A 290 -22.36 -2.88 -8.81
CA LEU A 290 -21.82 -3.93 -9.68
C LEU A 290 -22.74 -5.16 -9.76
N GLU A 291 -23.76 -5.25 -8.90
CA GLU A 291 -24.73 -6.32 -8.93
C GLU A 291 -25.44 -6.42 -10.29
N GLY A 292 -25.59 -7.64 -10.78
CA GLY A 292 -26.22 -7.91 -12.08
C GLY A 292 -25.40 -7.51 -13.32
N LYS A 293 -24.18 -6.97 -13.15
CA LYS A 293 -23.30 -6.61 -14.27
C LYS A 293 -22.32 -7.73 -14.67
N LEU A 294 -22.24 -8.78 -13.88
CA LEU A 294 -21.40 -9.96 -14.13
C LEU A 294 -22.23 -11.11 -14.72
N PRO A 295 -21.63 -12.00 -15.51
CA PRO A 295 -22.31 -13.18 -16.05
C PRO A 295 -22.56 -14.27 -15.00
N PHE A 296 -21.90 -14.18 -13.85
CA PHE A 296 -22.08 -15.02 -12.68
C PHE A 296 -22.92 -14.28 -11.62
N PRO A 297 -23.65 -15.01 -10.75
CA PRO A 297 -24.25 -14.42 -9.56
C PRO A 297 -23.21 -13.60 -8.79
N SER A 298 -23.53 -12.37 -8.43
CA SER A 298 -22.64 -11.49 -7.69
C SER A 298 -23.23 -11.13 -6.33
N ILE A 299 -22.37 -11.09 -5.31
CA ILE A 299 -22.73 -10.81 -3.92
C ILE A 299 -21.94 -9.60 -3.46
N SER A 300 -22.65 -8.51 -3.20
CA SER A 300 -22.07 -7.30 -2.61
C SER A 300 -21.91 -7.52 -1.09
N LEU A 301 -20.68 -7.38 -0.58
CA LEU A 301 -20.35 -7.46 0.84
C LEU A 301 -20.24 -6.08 1.49
N GLY A 302 -20.41 -5.01 0.69
CA GLY A 302 -20.28 -3.64 1.18
C GLY A 302 -18.87 -3.32 1.69
N TYR A 303 -18.76 -2.33 2.57
CA TYR A 303 -17.51 -1.95 3.22
C TYR A 303 -17.40 -2.60 4.61
N VAL A 304 -16.31 -3.29 4.86
CA VAL A 304 -15.98 -3.91 6.15
C VAL A 304 -14.63 -3.39 6.63
N SER A 305 -14.54 -3.02 7.89
CA SER A 305 -13.32 -2.53 8.55
C SER A 305 -12.75 -3.46 9.61
N ASP A 306 -13.51 -4.47 10.05
CA ASP A 306 -13.03 -5.46 11.01
C ASP A 306 -12.16 -6.51 10.34
N ASP A 307 -10.90 -6.59 10.76
CA ASP A 307 -9.90 -7.51 10.19
C ASP A 307 -10.31 -8.99 10.32
N ARG A 308 -11.06 -9.38 11.37
CA ARG A 308 -11.50 -10.77 11.55
C ARG A 308 -12.59 -11.11 10.55
N CYS A 309 -13.54 -10.20 10.33
CA CYS A 309 -14.57 -10.36 9.30
C CYS A 309 -13.92 -10.43 7.91
N ILE A 310 -12.93 -9.57 7.62
CA ILE A 310 -12.18 -9.61 6.35
C ILE A 310 -11.43 -10.94 6.20
N ALA A 311 -10.83 -11.46 7.27
CA ALA A 311 -10.16 -12.76 7.24
C ALA A 311 -11.15 -13.92 6.95
N ASP A 312 -12.35 -13.86 7.50
CA ASP A 312 -13.38 -14.88 7.19
C ASP A 312 -13.85 -14.79 5.73
N ILE A 313 -13.93 -13.59 5.15
CA ILE A 313 -14.22 -13.41 3.73
C ILE A 313 -13.10 -14.04 2.86
N TYR A 314 -11.83 -13.84 3.18
CA TYR A 314 -10.73 -14.53 2.48
C TYR A 314 -10.80 -16.05 2.62
N ARG A 315 -11.06 -16.57 3.83
CA ARG A 315 -11.16 -18.02 4.11
C ARG A 315 -12.32 -18.68 3.36
N SER A 316 -13.39 -17.93 3.09
CA SER A 316 -14.59 -18.40 2.41
C SER A 316 -14.43 -18.56 0.90
N ALA A 317 -13.47 -17.88 0.29
CA ALA A 317 -13.28 -17.84 -1.14
C ALA A 317 -12.41 -19.01 -1.68
N ASP A 318 -12.44 -19.21 -3.00
CA ASP A 318 -11.63 -20.21 -3.71
C ASP A 318 -10.49 -19.57 -4.50
N VAL A 319 -10.66 -18.33 -4.93
CA VAL A 319 -9.63 -17.52 -5.60
C VAL A 319 -9.83 -16.04 -5.29
N PHE A 320 -8.73 -15.35 -4.98
CA PHE A 320 -8.70 -13.88 -4.89
C PHE A 320 -8.20 -13.30 -6.21
N VAL A 321 -8.91 -12.31 -6.78
CA VAL A 321 -8.54 -11.68 -8.04
C VAL A 321 -8.26 -10.20 -7.84
N LEU A 322 -7.05 -9.76 -8.20
CA LEU A 322 -6.61 -8.36 -8.12
C LEU A 322 -6.07 -7.89 -9.48
N PRO A 323 -6.93 -7.49 -10.43
CA PRO A 323 -6.53 -7.02 -11.76
C PRO A 323 -6.16 -5.54 -11.77
N SER A 324 -5.47 -5.08 -10.73
CA SER A 324 -5.07 -3.69 -10.55
C SER A 324 -4.13 -3.21 -11.65
N LEU A 325 -4.31 -1.95 -12.07
CA LEU A 325 -3.48 -1.30 -13.09
C LEU A 325 -2.22 -0.65 -12.54
N SER A 326 -2.14 -0.50 -11.23
CA SER A 326 -0.94 0.03 -10.54
C SER A 326 -0.95 -0.45 -9.09
N GLU A 327 0.11 -1.12 -8.68
CA GLU A 327 0.32 -1.59 -7.31
C GLU A 327 1.79 -1.48 -6.94
N ASN A 328 2.05 -1.28 -5.64
CA ASN A 328 3.40 -1.46 -5.10
C ASN A 328 3.53 -2.88 -4.50
N LEU A 329 2.99 -3.08 -3.30
CA LEU A 329 2.93 -4.39 -2.64
C LEU A 329 1.54 -4.49 -1.98
N PRO A 330 0.55 -5.05 -2.68
CA PRO A 330 -0.83 -5.06 -2.18
C PRO A 330 -0.99 -5.94 -0.94
N ASN A 331 -1.40 -5.31 0.18
CA ASN A 331 -1.69 -6.03 1.41
C ASN A 331 -2.76 -7.11 1.21
N THR A 332 -3.72 -6.88 0.32
CA THR A 332 -4.83 -7.81 0.01
C THR A 332 -4.35 -9.16 -0.53
N ILE A 333 -3.30 -9.19 -1.38
CA ILE A 333 -2.70 -10.47 -1.82
C ILE A 333 -2.00 -11.15 -0.63
N MET A 334 -1.33 -10.40 0.22
CA MET A 334 -0.66 -10.93 1.40
C MET A 334 -1.66 -11.54 2.39
N GLU A 335 -2.77 -10.85 2.62
CA GLU A 335 -3.89 -11.28 3.47
C GLU A 335 -4.56 -12.54 2.93
N ALA A 336 -4.84 -12.58 1.63
CA ALA A 336 -5.37 -13.76 0.94
C ALA A 336 -4.44 -14.97 1.12
N MET A 337 -3.16 -14.83 0.79
CA MET A 337 -2.18 -15.90 0.93
C MET A 337 -2.00 -16.34 2.39
N ALA A 338 -2.08 -15.43 3.36
CA ALA A 338 -2.01 -15.77 4.78
C ALA A 338 -3.20 -16.61 5.25
N CYS A 339 -4.37 -16.46 4.61
CA CYS A 339 -5.53 -17.31 4.81
C CYS A 339 -5.45 -18.61 3.98
N GLY A 340 -4.40 -18.82 3.19
CA GLY A 340 -4.24 -19.96 2.31
C GLY A 340 -5.03 -19.84 0.99
N LEU A 341 -5.45 -18.62 0.62
CA LEU A 341 -6.20 -18.34 -0.59
C LEU A 341 -5.27 -17.95 -1.73
N PRO A 342 -5.23 -18.68 -2.86
CA PRO A 342 -4.45 -18.33 -4.02
C PRO A 342 -4.98 -17.05 -4.69
N SER A 343 -4.06 -16.30 -5.29
CA SER A 343 -4.36 -15.02 -5.90
C SER A 343 -4.06 -15.04 -7.40
N VAL A 344 -4.90 -14.34 -8.17
CA VAL A 344 -4.68 -14.06 -9.59
C VAL A 344 -4.56 -12.54 -9.75
N GLY A 345 -3.48 -12.07 -10.39
CA GLY A 345 -3.24 -10.65 -10.57
C GLY A 345 -2.42 -10.33 -11.79
N PHE A 346 -2.47 -9.08 -12.25
CA PHE A 346 -1.66 -8.64 -13.39
C PHE A 346 -0.18 -8.53 -13.05
N LYS A 347 0.66 -8.71 -14.08
CA LYS A 347 2.12 -8.47 -14.03
C LYS A 347 2.40 -6.97 -13.92
N VAL A 348 2.19 -6.40 -12.73
CA VAL A 348 2.40 -4.97 -12.46
C VAL A 348 2.95 -4.75 -11.04
N GLY A 349 3.89 -3.80 -10.92
CA GLY A 349 4.49 -3.44 -9.63
C GLY A 349 5.13 -4.63 -8.91
N GLY A 350 4.82 -4.78 -7.63
CA GLY A 350 5.30 -5.87 -6.79
C GLY A 350 4.45 -7.14 -6.81
N ILE A 351 3.35 -7.21 -7.58
CA ILE A 351 2.51 -8.42 -7.67
C ILE A 351 3.33 -9.66 -8.06
N PRO A 352 4.23 -9.61 -9.08
CA PRO A 352 5.06 -10.76 -9.44
C PRO A 352 6.08 -11.20 -8.38
N GLU A 353 6.31 -10.38 -7.35
CA GLU A 353 7.17 -10.76 -6.22
C GLU A 353 6.40 -11.57 -5.17
N MET A 354 5.08 -11.40 -5.12
CA MET A 354 4.19 -12.06 -4.18
C MET A 354 3.67 -13.37 -4.73
N ILE A 355 3.26 -13.36 -6.00
CA ILE A 355 2.69 -14.52 -6.69
C ILE A 355 3.80 -15.21 -7.48
N ASP A 356 4.20 -16.40 -7.04
CA ASP A 356 5.04 -17.32 -7.81
C ASP A 356 4.11 -18.06 -8.79
N HIS A 357 4.17 -17.65 -10.07
CA HIS A 357 3.24 -18.08 -11.13
C HIS A 357 3.10 -19.60 -11.21
N ARG A 358 1.85 -20.08 -11.17
CA ARG A 358 1.45 -21.50 -11.14
C ARG A 358 2.01 -22.31 -9.96
N LYS A 359 2.37 -21.61 -8.83
CA LYS A 359 2.75 -22.27 -7.58
C LYS A 359 1.83 -21.88 -6.43
N ASN A 360 1.72 -20.58 -6.15
CA ASN A 360 0.81 -20.05 -5.12
C ASN A 360 -0.28 -19.13 -5.67
N GLY A 361 -0.43 -19.11 -7.01
CA GLY A 361 -1.39 -18.30 -7.73
C GLY A 361 -0.96 -18.10 -9.19
N TYR A 362 -1.57 -17.13 -9.86
CA TYR A 362 -1.35 -16.87 -11.27
C TYR A 362 -1.04 -15.40 -11.54
N VAL A 363 0.03 -15.12 -12.27
CA VAL A 363 0.40 -13.77 -12.74
C VAL A 363 0.00 -13.67 -14.21
N ALA A 364 -1.08 -12.93 -14.46
CA ALA A 364 -1.58 -12.66 -15.80
C ALA A 364 -0.85 -11.48 -16.46
N ASN A 365 -0.79 -11.48 -17.78
CA ASN A 365 -0.23 -10.39 -18.56
C ASN A 365 -0.99 -9.08 -18.29
N TYR A 366 -0.26 -7.98 -18.27
CA TYR A 366 -0.84 -6.68 -17.94
C TYR A 366 -1.94 -6.27 -18.91
N ARG A 367 -3.13 -5.98 -18.37
CA ARG A 367 -4.35 -5.60 -19.11
C ARG A 367 -4.88 -6.68 -20.08
N ASP A 368 -4.60 -7.91 -19.82
CA ASP A 368 -5.07 -9.06 -20.63
C ASP A 368 -6.16 -9.80 -19.85
N ALA A 369 -7.43 -9.56 -20.23
CA ALA A 369 -8.56 -10.20 -19.59
C ALA A 369 -8.66 -11.69 -19.94
N ALA A 370 -8.14 -12.11 -21.10
CA ALA A 370 -8.13 -13.52 -21.48
C ALA A 370 -7.14 -14.32 -20.65
N ASP A 371 -5.93 -13.80 -20.44
CA ASP A 371 -4.94 -14.42 -19.56
C ASP A 371 -5.37 -14.38 -18.08
N LEU A 372 -6.10 -13.31 -17.67
CA LEU A 372 -6.73 -13.25 -16.35
C LEU A 372 -7.78 -14.36 -16.17
N ALA A 373 -8.61 -14.59 -17.19
CA ALA A 373 -9.62 -15.66 -17.20
C ALA A 373 -8.96 -17.05 -17.12
N GLU A 374 -7.87 -17.28 -17.88
CA GLU A 374 -7.09 -18.53 -17.81
C GLU A 374 -6.54 -18.75 -16.40
N GLY A 375 -6.00 -17.69 -15.76
CA GLY A 375 -5.49 -17.77 -14.39
C GLY A 375 -6.57 -18.12 -13.38
N ILE A 376 -7.77 -17.56 -13.50
CA ILE A 376 -8.92 -17.88 -12.65
C ILE A 376 -9.34 -19.34 -12.85
N HIS A 377 -9.45 -19.78 -14.11
CA HIS A 377 -9.79 -21.18 -14.44
C HIS A 377 -8.75 -22.15 -13.90
N TRP A 378 -7.47 -21.87 -14.10
CA TRP A 378 -6.37 -22.70 -13.60
C TRP A 378 -6.48 -22.89 -12.07
N VAL A 379 -6.67 -21.82 -11.31
CA VAL A 379 -6.79 -21.91 -9.84
C VAL A 379 -8.02 -22.73 -9.43
N LEU A 380 -9.16 -22.55 -10.11
CA LEU A 380 -10.42 -23.15 -9.68
C LEU A 380 -10.55 -24.62 -10.09
N PHE A 381 -9.90 -25.07 -11.18
CA PHE A 381 -10.21 -26.37 -11.81
C PHE A 381 -8.97 -27.23 -12.15
N GLU A 382 -7.78 -26.66 -12.27
CA GLU A 382 -6.60 -27.40 -12.75
C GLU A 382 -5.53 -27.56 -11.65
N ALA A 383 -5.37 -26.60 -10.78
CA ALA A 383 -4.35 -26.61 -9.76
C ALA A 383 -4.67 -27.58 -8.62
N ASP A 384 -3.64 -28.22 -8.06
CA ASP A 384 -3.77 -28.93 -6.79
C ASP A 384 -4.00 -27.93 -5.66
N ALA A 385 -5.20 -27.93 -5.10
CA ALA A 385 -5.64 -26.95 -4.12
C ALA A 385 -4.82 -26.99 -2.82
N ASP A 386 -4.39 -28.17 -2.38
CA ASP A 386 -3.62 -28.34 -1.15
C ASP A 386 -2.17 -27.89 -1.35
N GLU A 387 -1.57 -28.19 -2.51
CA GLU A 387 -0.24 -27.74 -2.86
C GLU A 387 -0.19 -26.20 -2.97
N VAL A 388 -1.12 -25.61 -3.71
CA VAL A 388 -1.18 -24.14 -3.90
C VAL A 388 -1.41 -23.43 -2.58
N ARG A 389 -2.30 -23.95 -1.73
CA ARG A 389 -2.54 -23.45 -0.36
C ARG A 389 -1.27 -23.51 0.48
N SER A 390 -0.57 -24.66 0.48
CA SER A 390 0.68 -24.82 1.21
C SER A 390 1.74 -23.82 0.74
N ASN A 391 1.85 -23.62 -0.56
CA ASN A 391 2.78 -22.64 -1.15
C ASN A 391 2.44 -21.19 -0.77
N CYS A 392 1.14 -20.82 -0.68
CA CYS A 392 0.71 -19.52 -0.16
C CYS A 392 1.21 -19.31 1.27
N LEU A 393 0.96 -20.26 2.16
CA LEU A 393 1.34 -20.19 3.57
C LEU A 393 2.86 -20.17 3.75
N HIS A 394 3.59 -20.96 2.98
CA HIS A 394 5.05 -20.96 2.98
C HIS A 394 5.61 -19.59 2.56
N LYS A 395 5.08 -19.00 1.50
CA LYS A 395 5.48 -17.66 1.02
C LYS A 395 5.28 -16.60 2.11
N VAL A 396 4.15 -16.64 2.79
CA VAL A 396 3.84 -15.69 3.87
C VAL A 396 4.77 -15.89 5.06
N SER A 397 4.92 -17.11 5.55
CA SER A 397 5.75 -17.38 6.73
C SER A 397 7.22 -17.02 6.52
N SER A 398 7.76 -17.30 5.34
CA SER A 398 9.16 -17.05 4.99
C SER A 398 9.48 -15.59 4.66
N SER A 399 8.51 -14.81 4.16
CA SER A 399 8.78 -13.49 3.60
C SER A 399 8.09 -12.34 4.31
N TYR A 400 6.87 -12.56 4.84
CA TYR A 400 5.96 -11.50 5.30
C TYR A 400 5.57 -11.61 6.77
N SER A 401 6.00 -12.65 7.49
CA SER A 401 5.69 -12.79 8.91
C SER A 401 6.24 -11.62 9.72
N GLN A 402 5.55 -11.24 10.80
CA GLN A 402 5.97 -10.15 11.69
C GLN A 402 7.41 -10.30 12.14
N HIS A 403 7.82 -11.53 12.50
CA HIS A 403 9.17 -11.81 12.99
C HIS A 403 10.24 -11.55 11.91
N VAL A 404 10.05 -12.11 10.71
CA VAL A 404 11.01 -11.97 9.59
C VAL A 404 11.17 -10.50 9.18
N VAL A 405 10.05 -9.76 9.10
CA VAL A 405 10.09 -8.36 8.72
C VAL A 405 10.68 -7.48 9.81
N ALA A 406 10.32 -7.71 11.08
CA ALA A 406 10.87 -6.95 12.21
C ALA A 406 12.38 -7.09 12.30
N LEU A 407 12.94 -8.30 12.13
CA LEU A 407 14.39 -8.51 12.15
C LEU A 407 15.11 -7.70 11.05
N LYS A 408 14.55 -7.64 9.83
CA LYS A 408 15.10 -6.83 8.74
C LYS A 408 15.09 -5.33 9.08
N TYR A 409 14.01 -4.84 9.70
CA TYR A 409 13.94 -3.43 10.13
C TYR A 409 14.90 -3.13 11.29
N ILE A 410 15.08 -4.06 12.25
CA ILE A 410 16.06 -3.91 13.34
C ILE A 410 17.48 -3.77 12.77
N GLU A 411 17.82 -4.55 11.73
CA GLU A 411 19.10 -4.40 11.04
C GLU A 411 19.25 -3.02 10.38
N VAL A 412 18.21 -2.55 9.69
CA VAL A 412 18.16 -1.22 9.07
C VAL A 412 18.32 -0.11 10.12
N TYR A 413 17.66 -0.24 11.26
CA TYR A 413 17.79 0.73 12.35
C TYR A 413 19.21 0.76 12.94
N ASN A 414 19.83 -0.40 13.13
CA ASN A 414 21.22 -0.47 13.59
C ASN A 414 22.18 0.19 12.57
N GLN A 415 21.94 -0.03 11.26
CA GLN A 415 22.71 0.64 10.22
C GLN A 415 22.49 2.16 10.28
N ALA A 416 21.25 2.64 10.41
CA ALA A 416 20.95 4.08 10.49
C ALA A 416 21.61 4.75 11.71
N MET A 417 21.66 4.05 12.85
CA MET A 417 22.37 4.53 14.04
C MET A 417 23.89 4.58 13.85
N ALA A 418 24.48 3.58 13.18
CA ALA A 418 25.91 3.55 12.89
C ALA A 418 26.36 4.69 11.97
N TYR A 419 25.56 5.04 10.94
CA TYR A 419 25.86 6.18 10.06
C TYR A 419 26.00 7.52 10.80
N LYS A 420 25.29 7.70 11.93
CA LYS A 420 25.38 8.90 12.75
C LYS A 420 26.76 9.03 13.40
N ASN A 421 27.36 7.91 13.82
CA ASN A 421 28.63 7.92 14.58
C ASN A 421 29.87 8.23 13.73
N TYR A 422 29.76 8.19 12.39
CA TYR A 422 30.88 8.49 11.49
C TYR A 422 30.94 9.94 11.01
N HIS A 423 29.95 10.77 11.40
CA HIS A 423 29.85 12.18 10.95
C HIS A 423 29.79 13.18 12.12
N ILE A 424 30.13 12.75 13.34
CA ILE A 424 30.48 13.58 14.50
C ILE A 424 31.99 13.55 14.69
#